data_8f258c40bac65af5d8e94e23b0d3279a
#
_entry.id   8f258c40bac65af5d8e94e23b0d3279a
#
_cell.length_a   1.000
_cell.length_b   1.000
_cell.length_c   1.000
_cell.angle_alpha   90.00
_cell.angle_beta   90.00
_cell.angle_gamma   90.00
#
_symmetry.space_group_name_H-M   'P 1'
#
loop_
_entity.id
_entity.type
_entity.pdbx_description
1 polymer ?
#
loop_
_entity_poly.entity_id
_entity_poly.type
_entity_poly.pdbx_seq_one_letter_code
_entity_poly.pdbx_strand_id
1 'polypeptide(L)'
;MPKLDIGEAPEGILELSNEEIIKEFELTLQAAGASKETIRAYMAAIRDFVLFTNNKPLREVTLRDIVSWRNTRARMGFPGSKTNNSVKWQVTLHYYSILLRRFFQWLGLRLRVPGSKRIAPRIDVLSDEDLRKLLNIAKKPQDRLLLTLLISTGLRSRELLELRVEDIDFNSRVIKVRSAKYGKERLVTAPQDIFDALSAWIKLHRLKPGDKIFKISYTGLYKKIKRLATRAGIDPNKIRPHVLRHTFATLAIRRGLSLPSLQRLLGHSDIRTTQVYLHLTIDDIKREYDEKLRGALGENTKTCNKCNREIPVDALYCPYCGASLEETHLEKSEVSA
;
A
#
# COMPACT_ATOMS: atom_id res chain seq x y z
N MET A 1 -3.82 -12.55 5.42
CA MET A 1 -4.24 -12.65 6.83
C MET A 1 -3.69 -13.96 7.34
N PRO A 2 -3.03 -14.04 8.51
CA PRO A 2 -2.77 -15.33 9.11
C PRO A 2 -4.10 -16.03 9.32
N LYS A 3 -4.12 -17.32 9.10
CA LYS A 3 -5.31 -18.12 9.34
C LYS A 3 -5.61 -18.04 10.84
N LEU A 4 -6.73 -17.39 11.20
CA LEU A 4 -7.30 -17.57 12.52
C LEU A 4 -7.56 -19.07 12.68
N ASP A 5 -7.03 -19.65 13.71
CA ASP A 5 -7.40 -21.02 14.06
C ASP A 5 -8.73 -20.96 14.82
N ILE A 6 -9.79 -21.31 14.11
CA ILE A 6 -11.16 -21.30 14.66
C ILE A 6 -11.68 -22.71 14.89
N GLY A 7 -10.82 -23.74 14.67
CA GLY A 7 -11.23 -25.13 14.81
C GLY A 7 -12.43 -25.51 13.93
N GLU A 8 -13.20 -26.48 14.42
CA GLU A 8 -14.47 -26.90 13.88
C GLU A 8 -15.62 -26.54 14.84
N ALA A 9 -16.84 -26.51 14.32
CA ALA A 9 -18.01 -26.24 15.16
C ALA A 9 -18.28 -27.40 16.13
N PRO A 10 -18.88 -27.13 17.31
CA PRO A 10 -19.32 -28.19 18.20
C PRO A 10 -20.29 -29.17 17.54
N GLU A 11 -20.29 -30.42 18.00
CA GLU A 11 -21.29 -31.41 17.59
C GLU A 11 -22.70 -30.89 17.87
N GLY A 12 -23.63 -31.17 16.99
CA GLY A 12 -25.01 -30.71 17.12
C GLY A 12 -25.26 -29.23 16.79
N ILE A 13 -24.26 -28.45 16.39
CA ILE A 13 -24.42 -27.02 16.11
C ILE A 13 -25.52 -26.73 15.07
N LEU A 14 -25.72 -27.60 14.11
CA LEU A 14 -26.72 -27.44 13.05
C LEU A 14 -28.15 -27.69 13.50
N GLU A 15 -28.37 -28.19 14.70
CA GLU A 15 -29.68 -28.33 15.33
C GLU A 15 -30.18 -27.00 15.95
N LEU A 16 -29.26 -26.07 16.20
CA LEU A 16 -29.58 -24.76 16.77
C LEU A 16 -30.22 -23.83 15.74
N SER A 17 -30.87 -22.78 16.24
CA SER A 17 -31.34 -21.70 15.38
C SER A 17 -30.19 -20.95 14.71
N ASN A 18 -30.46 -20.29 13.58
CA ASN A 18 -29.45 -19.48 12.89
C ASN A 18 -28.83 -18.42 13.77
N GLU A 19 -29.60 -17.81 14.68
CA GLU A 19 -29.10 -16.79 15.62
C GLU A 19 -28.13 -17.37 16.65
N GLU A 20 -28.43 -18.54 17.20
CA GLU A 20 -27.54 -19.25 18.11
C GLU A 20 -26.24 -19.68 17.41
N ILE A 21 -26.31 -20.23 16.21
CA ILE A 21 -25.14 -20.59 15.38
C ILE A 21 -24.26 -19.38 15.14
N ILE A 22 -24.84 -18.23 14.80
CA ILE A 22 -24.10 -16.98 14.53
C ILE A 22 -23.43 -16.50 15.82
N LYS A 23 -24.09 -16.60 16.95
CA LYS A 23 -23.54 -16.21 18.26
C LYS A 23 -22.37 -17.13 18.66
N GLU A 24 -22.50 -18.44 18.51
CA GLU A 24 -21.42 -19.39 18.77
C GLU A 24 -20.20 -19.13 17.88
N PHE A 25 -20.43 -18.82 16.60
CA PHE A 25 -19.33 -18.43 15.69
C PHE A 25 -18.67 -17.11 16.10
N GLU A 26 -19.45 -16.13 16.58
CA GLU A 26 -18.90 -14.86 17.10
C GLU A 26 -18.00 -15.12 18.32
N LEU A 27 -18.43 -15.96 19.25
CA LEU A 27 -17.65 -16.37 20.44
C LEU A 27 -16.36 -17.11 20.02
N THR A 28 -16.46 -18.02 19.06
CA THR A 28 -15.29 -18.73 18.50
C THR A 28 -14.28 -17.76 17.90
N LEU A 29 -14.74 -16.75 17.15
CA LEU A 29 -13.86 -15.72 16.60
C LEU A 29 -13.20 -14.88 17.71
N GLN A 30 -13.92 -14.58 18.79
CA GLN A 30 -13.39 -13.85 19.94
C GLN A 30 -12.30 -14.68 20.64
N ALA A 31 -12.58 -15.95 20.91
CA ALA A 31 -11.63 -16.88 21.54
C ALA A 31 -10.37 -17.07 20.69
N ALA A 32 -10.49 -17.08 19.35
CA ALA A 32 -9.38 -17.13 18.42
C ALA A 32 -8.60 -15.80 18.30
N GLY A 33 -8.93 -14.78 19.10
CA GLY A 33 -8.25 -13.48 19.10
C GLY A 33 -8.54 -12.61 17.87
N ALA A 34 -9.70 -12.78 17.23
CA ALA A 34 -10.08 -11.95 16.09
C ALA A 34 -10.31 -10.49 16.51
N SER A 35 -9.87 -9.54 15.70
CA SER A 35 -10.12 -8.12 15.95
C SER A 35 -11.62 -7.79 15.82
N LYS A 36 -12.07 -6.76 16.55
CA LYS A 36 -13.48 -6.28 16.48
C LYS A 36 -13.91 -6.00 15.02
N GLU A 37 -13.02 -5.48 14.18
CA GLU A 37 -13.30 -5.23 12.78
C GLU A 37 -13.46 -6.54 11.98
N THR A 38 -12.66 -7.55 12.29
CA THR A 38 -12.76 -8.88 11.66
C THR A 38 -14.10 -9.52 12.01
N ILE A 39 -14.47 -9.50 13.29
CA ILE A 39 -15.76 -10.03 13.75
C ILE A 39 -16.91 -9.31 13.05
N ARG A 40 -16.91 -7.98 13.03
CA ARG A 40 -17.94 -7.19 12.32
C ARG A 40 -18.08 -7.57 10.86
N ALA A 41 -16.95 -7.81 10.18
CA ALA A 41 -16.97 -8.21 8.77
C ALA A 41 -17.60 -9.59 8.56
N TYR A 42 -17.29 -10.57 9.42
CA TYR A 42 -17.94 -11.88 9.40
C TYR A 42 -19.44 -11.77 9.66
N MET A 43 -19.82 -11.08 10.74
CA MET A 43 -21.23 -10.90 11.08
C MET A 43 -22.02 -10.21 9.97
N ALA A 44 -21.44 -9.20 9.32
CA ALA A 44 -22.07 -8.53 8.20
C ALA A 44 -22.29 -9.47 7.00
N ALA A 45 -21.29 -10.30 6.66
CA ALA A 45 -21.39 -11.24 5.55
C ALA A 45 -22.44 -12.35 5.83
N ILE A 46 -22.43 -12.92 7.06
CA ILE A 46 -23.32 -14.00 7.44
C ILE A 46 -24.77 -13.50 7.51
N ARG A 47 -25.00 -12.36 8.16
CA ARG A 47 -26.34 -11.77 8.27
C ARG A 47 -26.91 -11.38 6.91
N ASP A 48 -26.09 -10.84 6.00
CA ASP A 48 -26.55 -10.54 4.63
C ASP A 48 -26.98 -11.80 3.90
N PHE A 49 -26.25 -12.90 4.05
CA PHE A 49 -26.60 -14.19 3.45
C PHE A 49 -27.88 -14.80 4.05
N VAL A 50 -27.99 -14.83 5.39
CA VAL A 50 -29.15 -15.37 6.10
C VAL A 50 -30.42 -14.58 5.78
N LEU A 51 -30.33 -13.25 5.74
CA LEU A 51 -31.46 -12.40 5.31
C LEU A 51 -31.86 -12.66 3.86
N PHE A 52 -30.90 -12.85 2.96
CA PHE A 52 -31.16 -13.17 1.56
C PHE A 52 -31.91 -14.50 1.39
N THR A 53 -31.61 -15.49 2.21
CA THR A 53 -32.27 -16.82 2.19
C THR A 53 -33.56 -16.85 3.02
N ASN A 54 -34.12 -15.69 3.40
CA ASN A 54 -35.31 -15.58 4.27
C ASN A 54 -35.21 -16.41 5.55
N ASN A 55 -34.04 -16.34 6.21
CA ASN A 55 -33.72 -17.08 7.44
C ASN A 55 -33.87 -18.61 7.33
N LYS A 56 -33.66 -19.15 6.15
CA LYS A 56 -33.63 -20.60 5.90
C LYS A 56 -32.64 -21.27 6.87
N PRO A 57 -32.99 -22.40 7.54
CA PRO A 57 -32.07 -23.11 8.42
C PRO A 57 -30.74 -23.40 7.75
N LEU A 58 -29.61 -23.12 8.43
CA LEU A 58 -28.27 -23.26 7.84
C LEU A 58 -27.96 -24.71 7.41
N ARG A 59 -28.53 -25.71 8.08
CA ARG A 59 -28.44 -27.14 7.69
C ARG A 59 -29.05 -27.43 6.34
N GLU A 60 -30.00 -26.63 5.89
CA GLU A 60 -30.74 -26.81 4.62
C GLU A 60 -30.18 -25.97 3.48
N VAL A 61 -29.17 -25.17 3.73
CA VAL A 61 -28.54 -24.30 2.74
C VAL A 61 -27.83 -25.14 1.70
N THR A 62 -28.10 -24.85 0.42
CA THR A 62 -27.56 -25.54 -0.73
C THR A 62 -26.60 -24.65 -1.53
N LEU A 63 -25.85 -25.25 -2.45
CA LEU A 63 -25.03 -24.50 -3.40
C LEU A 63 -25.88 -23.55 -4.26
N ARG A 64 -27.15 -23.94 -4.58
CA ARG A 64 -28.08 -23.08 -5.33
C ARG A 64 -28.39 -21.78 -4.59
N ASP A 65 -28.57 -21.82 -3.26
CA ASP A 65 -28.82 -20.63 -2.44
C ASP A 65 -27.60 -19.69 -2.48
N ILE A 66 -26.40 -20.24 -2.38
CA ILE A 66 -25.14 -19.46 -2.46
C ILE A 66 -24.97 -18.81 -3.83
N VAL A 67 -25.22 -19.55 -4.92
CA VAL A 67 -25.10 -19.04 -6.28
C VAL A 67 -26.15 -17.95 -6.55
N SER A 68 -27.39 -18.16 -6.09
CA SER A 68 -28.48 -17.18 -6.19
C SER A 68 -28.15 -15.89 -5.45
N TRP A 69 -27.75 -15.99 -4.17
CA TRP A 69 -27.27 -14.84 -3.37
C TRP A 69 -26.19 -14.07 -4.10
N ARG A 70 -25.18 -14.77 -4.57
CA ARG A 70 -24.03 -14.16 -5.22
C ARG A 70 -24.40 -13.44 -6.50
N ASN A 71 -25.22 -14.05 -7.35
CA ASN A 71 -25.68 -13.46 -8.60
C ASN A 71 -26.54 -12.22 -8.36
N THR A 72 -27.40 -12.27 -7.36
CA THR A 72 -28.25 -11.14 -6.97
C THR A 72 -27.38 -9.98 -6.44
N ARG A 73 -26.42 -10.26 -5.53
CA ARG A 73 -25.52 -9.22 -4.99
C ARG A 73 -24.58 -8.64 -6.06
N ALA A 74 -24.18 -9.44 -7.05
CA ALA A 74 -23.40 -8.97 -8.18
C ALA A 74 -24.17 -7.98 -9.08
N ARG A 75 -25.49 -8.18 -9.24
CA ARG A 75 -26.35 -7.36 -10.09
C ARG A 75 -26.93 -6.14 -9.34
N MET A 76 -27.46 -6.36 -8.16
CA MET A 76 -28.25 -5.38 -7.41
C MET A 76 -27.45 -4.68 -6.27
N GLY A 77 -26.26 -5.19 -5.94
CA GLY A 77 -25.47 -4.70 -4.79
C GLY A 77 -25.99 -5.19 -3.44
N PHE A 78 -25.62 -4.50 -2.39
CA PHE A 78 -25.99 -4.85 -1.03
C PHE A 78 -27.05 -3.88 -0.49
N PRO A 79 -28.00 -4.35 0.34
CA PRO A 79 -29.01 -3.50 0.95
C PRO A 79 -28.36 -2.32 1.71
N GLY A 80 -28.94 -1.12 1.59
CA GLY A 80 -28.43 0.09 2.24
C GLY A 80 -27.14 0.65 1.63
N SER A 81 -26.63 0.08 0.54
CA SER A 81 -25.48 0.63 -0.18
C SER A 81 -25.82 2.00 -0.79
N LYS A 82 -25.12 3.04 -0.33
CA LYS A 82 -25.29 4.44 -0.84
C LYS A 82 -24.65 4.66 -2.23
N THR A 83 -24.12 3.61 -2.87
CA THR A 83 -23.36 3.78 -4.12
C THR A 83 -23.83 2.81 -5.18
N ASN A 84 -24.21 3.32 -6.35
CA ASN A 84 -24.48 2.54 -7.56
C ASN A 84 -23.19 2.05 -8.28
N ASN A 85 -22.11 1.84 -7.56
CA ASN A 85 -20.82 1.49 -8.16
C ASN A 85 -20.62 -0.04 -8.14
N SER A 86 -20.82 -0.68 -9.29
CA SER A 86 -20.68 -2.13 -9.49
C SER A 86 -19.30 -2.67 -9.08
N VAL A 87 -18.23 -1.90 -9.25
CA VAL A 87 -16.87 -2.32 -8.86
C VAL A 87 -16.75 -2.45 -7.34
N LYS A 88 -17.35 -1.53 -6.58
CA LYS A 88 -17.34 -1.62 -5.10
C LYS A 88 -18.12 -2.84 -4.61
N TRP A 89 -19.24 -3.15 -5.24
CA TRP A 89 -20.02 -4.36 -4.90
C TRP A 89 -19.25 -5.63 -5.16
N GLN A 90 -18.53 -5.71 -6.29
CA GLN A 90 -17.71 -6.86 -6.62
C GLN A 90 -16.59 -7.10 -5.60
N VAL A 91 -15.95 -6.03 -5.11
CA VAL A 91 -14.95 -6.12 -4.04
C VAL A 91 -15.59 -6.62 -2.74
N THR A 92 -16.74 -6.06 -2.34
CA THR A 92 -17.46 -6.51 -1.14
C THR A 92 -17.89 -7.97 -1.29
N LEU A 93 -18.45 -8.35 -2.44
CA LEU A 93 -18.87 -9.70 -2.74
C LEU A 93 -17.70 -10.70 -2.69
N HIS A 94 -16.54 -10.30 -3.21
CA HIS A 94 -15.33 -11.11 -3.09
C HIS A 94 -14.96 -11.36 -1.62
N TYR A 95 -14.95 -10.32 -0.80
CA TYR A 95 -14.67 -10.47 0.64
C TYR A 95 -15.72 -11.33 1.35
N TYR A 96 -17.01 -11.07 1.13
CA TYR A 96 -18.08 -11.83 1.75
C TYR A 96 -18.04 -13.31 1.32
N SER A 97 -17.72 -13.60 0.07
CA SER A 97 -17.53 -14.98 -0.41
C SER A 97 -16.41 -15.72 0.32
N ILE A 98 -15.30 -15.02 0.65
CA ILE A 98 -14.19 -15.60 1.44
C ILE A 98 -14.64 -15.87 2.88
N LEU A 99 -15.34 -14.91 3.50
CA LEU A 99 -15.81 -15.01 4.88
C LEU A 99 -16.86 -16.13 5.03
N LEU A 100 -17.84 -16.19 4.13
CA LEU A 100 -18.86 -17.24 4.12
C LEU A 100 -18.26 -18.63 3.86
N ARG A 101 -17.27 -18.75 2.97
CA ARG A 101 -16.56 -20.03 2.78
C ARG A 101 -15.95 -20.52 4.09
N ARG A 102 -15.32 -19.64 4.84
CA ARG A 102 -14.71 -19.98 6.12
C ARG A 102 -15.75 -20.33 7.18
N PHE A 103 -16.88 -19.63 7.21
CA PHE A 103 -18.02 -19.93 8.08
C PHE A 103 -18.63 -21.29 7.78
N PHE A 104 -18.94 -21.61 6.51
CA PHE A 104 -19.46 -22.92 6.13
C PHE A 104 -18.46 -24.05 6.39
N GLN A 105 -17.17 -23.79 6.20
CA GLN A 105 -16.12 -24.74 6.55
C GLN A 105 -16.09 -25.02 8.05
N TRP A 106 -16.26 -24.02 8.89
CA TRP A 106 -16.36 -24.17 10.35
C TRP A 106 -17.59 -24.99 10.74
N LEU A 107 -18.72 -24.78 10.08
CA LEU A 107 -19.95 -25.58 10.28
C LEU A 107 -19.84 -27.03 9.80
N GLY A 108 -18.74 -27.44 9.18
CA GLY A 108 -18.61 -28.77 8.57
C GLY A 108 -19.38 -28.91 7.25
N LEU A 109 -19.99 -27.84 6.73
CA LEU A 109 -20.73 -27.86 5.49
C LEU A 109 -19.77 -27.78 4.29
N ARG A 110 -19.74 -28.84 3.46
CA ARG A 110 -18.89 -28.91 2.25
C ARG A 110 -19.47 -28.08 1.07
N LEU A 111 -19.88 -26.84 1.37
CA LEU A 111 -20.43 -25.92 0.38
C LEU A 111 -19.31 -25.12 -0.31
N ARG A 112 -19.17 -25.32 -1.62
CA ARG A 112 -18.18 -24.58 -2.40
C ARG A 112 -18.73 -23.20 -2.78
N VAL A 113 -18.39 -22.17 -1.98
CA VAL A 113 -18.68 -20.78 -2.36
C VAL A 113 -17.81 -20.40 -3.56
N PRO A 114 -18.39 -20.12 -4.74
CA PRO A 114 -17.58 -19.78 -5.92
C PRO A 114 -16.74 -18.52 -5.66
N GLY A 115 -15.47 -18.54 -6.08
CA GLY A 115 -14.61 -17.37 -6.04
C GLY A 115 -15.07 -16.32 -7.06
N SER A 116 -14.95 -15.04 -6.76
CA SER A 116 -15.05 -14.00 -7.77
C SER A 116 -13.66 -13.73 -8.36
N LYS A 117 -13.62 -13.38 -9.65
CA LYS A 117 -12.37 -12.89 -10.25
C LYS A 117 -11.93 -11.67 -9.45
N ARG A 118 -10.73 -11.72 -8.89
CA ARG A 118 -10.19 -10.58 -8.13
C ARG A 118 -9.94 -9.44 -9.11
N ILE A 119 -10.70 -8.38 -8.99
CA ILE A 119 -10.37 -7.13 -9.68
C ILE A 119 -9.17 -6.56 -8.93
N ALA A 120 -8.04 -6.44 -9.60
CA ALA A 120 -6.89 -5.76 -9.03
C ALA A 120 -7.31 -4.32 -8.70
N PRO A 121 -7.25 -3.88 -7.45
CA PRO A 121 -7.61 -2.51 -7.10
C PRO A 121 -6.65 -1.56 -7.82
N ARG A 122 -7.20 -0.56 -8.50
CA ARG A 122 -6.40 0.56 -9.00
C ARG A 122 -5.78 1.26 -7.79
N ILE A 123 -4.47 1.36 -7.80
CA ILE A 123 -3.75 2.04 -6.72
C ILE A 123 -3.77 3.52 -7.04
N ASP A 124 -4.52 4.27 -6.24
CA ASP A 124 -4.50 5.72 -6.32
C ASP A 124 -3.19 6.23 -5.70
N VAL A 125 -2.48 7.07 -6.43
CA VAL A 125 -1.28 7.79 -5.98
C VAL A 125 -1.44 9.27 -6.31
N LEU A 126 -0.84 10.13 -5.50
CA LEU A 126 -0.80 11.55 -5.77
C LEU A 126 0.34 11.86 -6.74
N SER A 127 0.13 12.82 -7.64
CA SER A 127 1.19 13.38 -8.46
C SER A 127 2.16 14.21 -7.61
N ASP A 128 3.36 14.46 -8.13
CA ASP A 128 4.33 15.34 -7.46
C ASP A 128 3.78 16.76 -7.29
N GLU A 129 2.95 17.21 -8.23
CA GLU A 129 2.25 18.49 -8.16
C GLU A 129 1.23 18.51 -7.02
N ASP A 130 0.38 17.47 -6.90
CA ASP A 130 -0.58 17.35 -5.81
C ASP A 130 0.10 17.29 -4.44
N LEU A 131 1.22 16.57 -4.34
CA LEU A 131 2.01 16.54 -3.11
C LEU A 131 2.56 17.92 -2.73
N ARG A 132 3.11 18.66 -3.70
CA ARG A 132 3.58 20.04 -3.47
C ARG A 132 2.44 20.94 -3.01
N LYS A 133 1.28 20.90 -3.69
CA LYS A 133 0.09 21.68 -3.30
C LYS A 133 -0.35 21.33 -1.88
N LEU A 134 -0.40 20.03 -1.55
CA LEU A 134 -0.84 19.56 -0.24
C LEU A 134 0.10 20.03 0.88
N LEU A 135 1.41 19.92 0.68
CA LEU A 135 2.42 20.38 1.63
C LEU A 135 2.43 21.91 1.78
N ASN A 136 2.22 22.64 0.69
CA ASN A 136 2.18 24.10 0.71
C ASN A 136 0.98 24.65 1.48
N ILE A 137 -0.17 23.97 1.44
CA ILE A 137 -1.37 24.38 2.18
C ILE A 137 -1.31 24.01 3.67
N ALA A 138 -0.46 23.08 4.05
CA ALA A 138 -0.27 22.62 5.43
C ALA A 138 0.61 23.60 6.24
N LYS A 139 0.08 24.81 6.52
CA LYS A 139 0.82 25.86 7.27
C LYS A 139 0.93 25.59 8.77
N LYS A 140 -0.03 24.86 9.36
CA LYS A 140 0.01 24.51 10.79
C LYS A 140 1.11 23.46 11.03
N PRO A 141 2.02 23.66 12.03
CA PRO A 141 3.12 22.72 12.30
C PRO A 141 2.66 21.27 12.43
N GLN A 142 1.56 21.01 13.16
CA GLN A 142 0.99 19.66 13.29
C GLN A 142 0.57 19.07 11.96
N ASP A 143 -0.11 19.85 11.10
CA ASP A 143 -0.62 19.36 9.82
C ASP A 143 0.54 19.02 8.89
N ARG A 144 1.57 19.86 8.88
CA ARG A 144 2.78 19.65 8.10
C ARG A 144 3.53 18.41 8.56
N LEU A 145 3.79 18.28 9.86
CA LEU A 145 4.51 17.14 10.43
C LEU A 145 3.77 15.81 10.20
N LEU A 146 2.45 15.80 10.35
CA LEU A 146 1.61 14.62 10.03
C LEU A 146 1.75 14.19 8.57
N LEU A 147 1.64 15.14 7.63
CA LEU A 147 1.73 14.84 6.21
C LEU A 147 3.14 14.39 5.81
N THR A 148 4.17 15.10 6.27
CA THR A 148 5.56 14.76 5.94
C THR A 148 5.93 13.38 6.48
N LEU A 149 5.55 13.02 7.70
CA LEU A 149 5.77 11.68 8.25
C LEU A 149 5.07 10.60 7.41
N LEU A 150 3.80 10.78 7.04
CA LEU A 150 3.09 9.80 6.22
C LEU A 150 3.74 9.60 4.84
N ILE A 151 4.19 10.71 4.22
CA ILE A 151 4.75 10.71 2.87
C ILE A 151 6.20 10.22 2.85
N SER A 152 6.97 10.43 3.93
CA SER A 152 8.39 10.06 3.98
C SER A 152 8.66 8.68 4.58
N THR A 153 7.77 8.17 5.44
CA THR A 153 7.97 6.88 6.12
C THR A 153 7.03 5.78 5.67
N GLY A 154 5.94 6.14 5.00
CA GLY A 154 4.89 5.20 4.62
C GLY A 154 4.20 4.51 5.80
N LEU A 155 4.22 5.11 7.00
CA LEU A 155 3.51 4.60 8.18
C LEU A 155 2.01 4.39 7.91
N ARG A 156 1.44 3.34 8.49
CA ARG A 156 -0.02 3.21 8.53
C ARG A 156 -0.60 4.26 9.48
N SER A 157 -1.81 4.70 9.21
CA SER A 157 -2.47 5.72 10.05
C SER A 157 -2.47 5.36 11.53
N ARG A 158 -2.77 4.10 11.87
CA ARG A 158 -2.77 3.64 13.27
C ARG A 158 -1.36 3.64 13.85
N GLU A 159 -0.34 3.27 13.08
CA GLU A 159 1.06 3.30 13.51
C GLU A 159 1.51 4.74 13.82
N LEU A 160 1.16 5.69 12.94
CA LEU A 160 1.44 7.11 13.17
C LEU A 160 0.76 7.64 14.43
N LEU A 161 -0.51 7.26 14.67
CA LEU A 161 -1.30 7.73 15.80
C LEU A 161 -0.90 7.07 17.14
N GLU A 162 -0.25 5.91 17.08
CA GLU A 162 0.29 5.22 18.26
C GLU A 162 1.76 5.55 18.52
N LEU A 163 2.42 6.29 17.62
CA LEU A 163 3.84 6.66 17.72
C LEU A 163 4.09 7.48 18.99
N ARG A 164 5.04 7.04 19.80
CA ARG A 164 5.47 7.70 21.04
C ARG A 164 6.85 8.32 20.90
N VAL A 165 7.20 9.21 21.81
CA VAL A 165 8.53 9.84 21.85
C VAL A 165 9.63 8.81 22.01
N GLU A 166 9.43 7.80 22.86
CA GLU A 166 10.38 6.71 23.12
C GLU A 166 10.62 5.78 21.92
N ASP A 167 9.78 5.85 20.90
CA ASP A 167 9.93 5.07 19.67
C ASP A 167 10.91 5.71 18.68
N ILE A 168 11.41 6.92 18.97
CA ILE A 168 12.25 7.70 18.06
C ILE A 168 13.67 7.75 18.57
N ASP A 169 14.59 7.17 17.82
CA ASP A 169 16.03 7.35 18.04
C ASP A 169 16.53 8.46 17.10
N PHE A 170 16.84 9.60 17.68
CA PHE A 170 17.32 10.78 16.96
C PHE A 170 18.77 10.63 16.49
N ASN A 171 19.60 9.85 17.20
CA ASN A 171 21.00 9.66 16.87
C ASN A 171 21.16 8.77 15.63
N SER A 172 20.50 7.64 15.62
CA SER A 172 20.51 6.71 14.48
C SER A 172 19.49 7.07 13.39
N ARG A 173 18.64 8.05 13.60
CA ARG A 173 17.52 8.45 12.72
C ARG A 173 16.58 7.28 12.39
N VAL A 174 16.15 6.61 13.42
CA VAL A 174 15.28 5.43 13.31
C VAL A 174 14.01 5.65 14.11
N ILE A 175 12.89 5.23 13.54
CA ILE A 175 11.60 5.17 14.20
C ILE A 175 11.21 3.70 14.34
N LYS A 176 11.01 3.25 15.57
CA LYS A 176 10.54 1.92 15.91
C LYS A 176 9.02 1.86 15.76
N VAL A 177 8.54 1.08 14.82
CA VAL A 177 7.11 0.90 14.57
C VAL A 177 6.62 -0.35 15.26
N ARG A 178 5.85 -0.17 16.32
CA ARG A 178 5.21 -1.27 17.06
C ARG A 178 4.01 -1.76 16.25
N SER A 179 3.99 -3.03 15.87
CA SER A 179 2.84 -3.60 15.17
C SER A 179 1.84 -4.15 16.19
N ALA A 180 0.61 -3.66 16.14
CA ALA A 180 -0.50 -4.21 16.93
C ALA A 180 -0.87 -5.65 16.52
N LYS A 181 -0.36 -6.15 15.39
CA LYS A 181 -0.59 -7.52 14.90
C LYS A 181 0.72 -8.30 14.95
N TYR A 182 0.78 -9.34 15.79
CA TYR A 182 1.85 -10.37 15.85
C TYR A 182 3.20 -9.95 16.46
N GLY A 183 3.27 -8.86 17.23
CA GLY A 183 4.52 -8.48 17.90
C GLY A 183 5.70 -8.19 16.97
N LYS A 184 5.48 -8.16 15.65
CA LYS A 184 6.53 -7.86 14.68
C LYS A 184 6.78 -6.36 14.64
N GLU A 185 7.86 -5.96 15.26
CA GLU A 185 8.37 -4.61 15.16
C GLU A 185 9.13 -4.43 13.85
N ARG A 186 9.15 -3.21 13.32
CA ARG A 186 10.03 -2.84 12.23
C ARG A 186 10.60 -1.45 12.45
N LEU A 187 11.73 -1.21 11.84
CA LEU A 187 12.39 0.07 11.84
C LEU A 187 12.08 0.80 10.53
N VAL A 188 11.78 2.07 10.64
CA VAL A 188 11.66 2.97 9.49
C VAL A 188 12.55 4.17 9.71
N THR A 189 12.95 4.83 8.63
CA THR A 189 13.76 6.05 8.67
C THR A 189 13.12 7.14 7.82
N ALA A 190 13.60 8.36 7.97
CA ALA A 190 13.19 9.53 7.21
C ALA A 190 14.39 10.47 7.01
N PRO A 191 14.30 11.48 6.12
CA PRO A 191 15.30 12.54 6.02
C PRO A 191 15.51 13.31 7.34
N GLN A 192 16.68 13.91 7.50
CA GLN A 192 17.10 14.60 8.74
C GLN A 192 16.12 15.71 9.16
N ASP A 193 15.65 16.51 8.22
CA ASP A 193 14.69 17.60 8.46
C ASP A 193 13.39 17.14 9.15
N ILE A 194 12.99 15.89 8.94
CA ILE A 194 11.82 15.28 9.60
C ILE A 194 12.16 15.01 11.08
N PHE A 195 13.35 14.52 11.39
CA PHE A 195 13.80 14.31 12.78
C PHE A 195 13.96 15.64 13.51
N ASP A 196 14.48 16.67 12.83
CA ASP A 196 14.57 18.01 13.38
C ASP A 196 13.19 18.59 13.70
N ALA A 197 12.24 18.44 12.78
CA ALA A 197 10.84 18.84 12.99
C ALA A 197 10.17 18.06 14.15
N LEU A 198 10.44 16.75 14.27
CA LEU A 198 9.97 15.94 15.40
C LEU A 198 10.56 16.42 16.73
N SER A 199 11.88 16.68 16.77
CA SER A 199 12.56 17.20 17.96
C SER A 199 11.97 18.56 18.39
N ALA A 200 11.79 19.48 17.45
CA ALA A 200 11.16 20.76 17.70
C ALA A 200 9.73 20.62 18.22
N TRP A 201 8.94 19.72 17.63
CA TRP A 201 7.57 19.44 18.05
C TRP A 201 7.51 18.89 19.48
N ILE A 202 8.37 17.92 19.83
CA ILE A 202 8.46 17.32 21.17
C ILE A 202 8.82 18.39 22.21
N LYS A 203 9.82 19.21 21.92
CA LYS A 203 10.24 20.30 22.81
C LYS A 203 9.12 21.33 23.00
N LEU A 204 8.48 21.77 21.91
CA LEU A 204 7.42 22.77 21.94
C LEU A 204 6.22 22.32 22.81
N HIS A 205 5.86 21.04 22.70
CA HIS A 205 4.73 20.46 23.44
C HIS A 205 5.12 19.80 24.77
N ARG A 206 6.40 19.86 25.16
CA ARG A 206 6.95 19.28 26.39
C ARG A 206 6.56 17.80 26.56
N LEU A 207 6.63 17.04 25.44
CA LEU A 207 6.24 15.63 25.45
C LEU A 207 7.30 14.79 26.19
N LYS A 208 6.81 13.83 27.00
CA LYS A 208 7.63 12.85 27.73
C LYS A 208 7.78 11.56 26.90
N PRO A 209 8.75 10.68 27.22
CA PRO A 209 8.99 9.44 26.44
C PRO A 209 7.75 8.62 26.15
N GLY A 210 6.88 8.39 27.13
CA GLY A 210 5.64 7.62 26.97
C GLY A 210 4.49 8.35 26.27
N ASP A 211 4.63 9.66 25.98
CA ASP A 211 3.57 10.43 25.33
C ASP A 211 3.48 10.11 23.82
N LYS A 212 2.25 10.11 23.30
CA LYS A 212 2.04 10.05 21.84
C LYS A 212 2.45 11.36 21.19
N ILE A 213 3.12 11.26 20.04
CA ILE A 213 3.51 12.43 19.23
C ILE A 213 2.27 13.25 18.81
N PHE A 214 1.17 12.58 18.49
CA PHE A 214 -0.08 13.22 18.07
C PHE A 214 -1.26 12.76 18.93
N LYS A 215 -1.93 13.70 19.59
CA LYS A 215 -3.17 13.44 20.36
C LYS A 215 -4.41 13.68 19.48
N ILE A 216 -4.58 12.84 18.43
CA ILE A 216 -5.70 12.94 17.47
C ILE A 216 -6.25 11.55 17.18
N SER A 217 -7.56 11.44 16.99
CA SER A 217 -8.20 10.18 16.63
C SER A 217 -8.02 9.84 15.14
N TYR A 218 -8.25 8.57 14.79
CA TYR A 218 -8.25 8.13 13.39
C TYR A 218 -9.22 8.94 12.51
N THR A 219 -10.44 9.18 13.01
CA THR A 219 -11.44 10.00 12.32
C THR A 219 -10.98 11.45 12.19
N GLY A 220 -10.31 11.98 13.22
CA GLY A 220 -9.72 13.32 13.20
C GLY A 220 -8.63 13.45 12.13
N LEU A 221 -7.71 12.48 12.06
CA LEU A 221 -6.69 12.43 11.02
C LEU A 221 -7.32 12.38 9.62
N TYR A 222 -8.31 11.51 9.43
CA TYR A 222 -8.99 11.36 8.14
C TYR A 222 -9.68 12.66 7.69
N LYS A 223 -10.44 13.31 8.59
CA LYS A 223 -11.10 14.59 8.34
C LYS A 223 -10.07 15.69 8.04
N LYS A 224 -8.96 15.72 8.77
CA LYS A 224 -7.85 16.68 8.60
C LYS A 224 -7.24 16.56 7.19
N ILE A 225 -6.87 15.34 6.76
CA ILE A 225 -6.32 15.09 5.43
C ILE A 225 -7.29 15.52 4.33
N LYS A 226 -8.57 15.16 4.44
CA LYS A 226 -9.60 15.59 3.47
C LYS A 226 -9.72 17.11 3.38
N ARG A 227 -9.76 17.80 4.52
CA ARG A 227 -9.83 19.26 4.56
C ARG A 227 -8.63 19.93 3.90
N LEU A 228 -7.42 19.40 4.15
CA LEU A 228 -6.21 19.89 3.51
C LEU A 228 -6.24 19.68 1.99
N ALA A 229 -6.71 18.52 1.56
CA ALA A 229 -6.86 18.20 0.14
C ALA A 229 -7.84 19.15 -0.56
N THR A 230 -9.03 19.38 0.00
CA THR A 230 -10.00 20.34 -0.53
C THR A 230 -9.39 21.74 -0.67
N ARG A 231 -8.64 22.19 0.35
CA ARG A 231 -7.96 23.50 0.31
C ARG A 231 -6.81 23.55 -0.72
N ALA A 232 -6.21 22.41 -1.04
CA ALA A 232 -5.18 22.28 -2.06
C ALA A 232 -5.75 22.10 -3.48
N GLY A 233 -7.07 22.09 -3.65
CA GLY A 233 -7.73 21.83 -4.94
C GLY A 233 -7.69 20.37 -5.37
N ILE A 234 -7.41 19.43 -4.43
CA ILE A 234 -7.38 17.99 -4.69
C ILE A 234 -8.73 17.40 -4.31
N ASP A 235 -9.30 16.53 -5.17
CA ASP A 235 -10.56 15.84 -4.87
C ASP A 235 -10.44 15.06 -3.55
N PRO A 236 -11.21 15.42 -2.51
CA PRO A 236 -11.14 14.78 -1.20
C PRO A 236 -11.55 13.30 -1.21
N ASN A 237 -12.20 12.83 -2.28
CA ASN A 237 -12.54 11.40 -2.43
C ASN A 237 -11.36 10.56 -2.92
N LYS A 238 -10.40 11.17 -3.58
CA LYS A 238 -9.18 10.52 -4.06
C LYS A 238 -8.07 10.44 -3.01
N ILE A 239 -8.21 11.15 -1.88
CA ILE A 239 -7.18 11.19 -0.85
C ILE A 239 -7.63 10.52 0.46
N ARG A 240 -6.79 9.67 0.96
CA ARG A 240 -6.93 8.94 2.24
C ARG A 240 -5.52 8.67 2.78
N PRO A 241 -5.35 8.39 4.09
CA PRO A 241 -4.03 8.04 4.62
C PRO A 241 -3.33 6.90 3.86
N HIS A 242 -4.08 5.90 3.37
CA HIS A 242 -3.51 4.82 2.56
C HIS A 242 -3.01 5.30 1.20
N VAL A 243 -3.63 6.32 0.60
CA VAL A 243 -3.15 6.91 -0.66
C VAL A 243 -1.80 7.58 -0.44
N LEU A 244 -1.59 8.29 0.68
CA LEU A 244 -0.29 8.88 1.02
C LEU A 244 0.79 7.80 1.18
N ARG A 245 0.45 6.67 1.81
CA ARG A 245 1.36 5.53 1.91
C ARG A 245 1.64 4.88 0.54
N HIS A 246 0.64 4.76 -0.34
CA HIS A 246 0.84 4.26 -1.71
C HIS A 246 1.73 5.22 -2.51
N THR A 247 1.51 6.52 -2.34
CA THR A 247 2.34 7.55 -2.95
C THR A 247 3.80 7.45 -2.48
N PHE A 248 4.05 7.28 -1.17
CA PHE A 248 5.38 7.00 -0.65
C PHE A 248 6.02 5.79 -1.33
N ALA A 249 5.30 4.67 -1.38
CA ALA A 249 5.82 3.43 -1.96
C ALA A 249 6.18 3.59 -3.44
N THR A 250 5.31 4.24 -4.21
CA THR A 250 5.55 4.51 -5.65
C THR A 250 6.73 5.45 -5.85
N LEU A 251 6.82 6.54 -5.07
CA LEU A 251 7.94 7.47 -5.14
C LEU A 251 9.27 6.82 -4.73
N ALA A 252 9.25 5.97 -3.71
CA ALA A 252 10.44 5.26 -3.26
C ALA A 252 11.00 4.33 -4.36
N ILE A 253 10.14 3.56 -5.04
CA ILE A 253 10.54 2.72 -6.18
C ILE A 253 11.05 3.58 -7.33
N ARG A 254 10.33 4.64 -7.72
CA ARG A 254 10.76 5.55 -8.80
C ARG A 254 12.11 6.21 -8.52
N ARG A 255 12.47 6.40 -7.26
CA ARG A 255 13.77 6.93 -6.82
C ARG A 255 14.83 5.85 -6.58
N GLY A 256 14.61 4.62 -7.04
CA GLY A 256 15.59 3.54 -7.01
C GLY A 256 15.66 2.74 -5.71
N LEU A 257 14.70 2.92 -4.77
CA LEU A 257 14.67 2.07 -3.59
C LEU A 257 14.30 0.63 -4.00
N SER A 258 15.13 -0.34 -3.59
CA SER A 258 14.87 -1.74 -3.94
C SER A 258 13.55 -2.26 -3.36
N LEU A 259 12.90 -3.17 -4.07
CA LEU A 259 11.65 -3.78 -3.63
C LEU A 259 11.77 -4.48 -2.26
N PRO A 260 12.85 -5.23 -1.94
CA PRO A 260 13.05 -5.79 -0.61
C PRO A 260 13.17 -4.73 0.48
N SER A 261 13.87 -3.62 0.22
CA SER A 261 13.99 -2.51 1.16
C SER A 261 12.63 -1.85 1.41
N LEU A 262 11.86 -1.60 0.35
CA LEU A 262 10.49 -1.07 0.47
C LEU A 262 9.58 -2.02 1.25
N GLN A 263 9.66 -3.33 0.99
CA GLN A 263 8.90 -4.34 1.72
C GLN A 263 9.18 -4.30 3.23
N ARG A 264 10.45 -4.19 3.61
CA ARG A 264 10.87 -4.06 5.02
C ARG A 264 10.33 -2.78 5.66
N LEU A 265 10.49 -1.63 5.01
CA LEU A 265 9.98 -0.34 5.49
C LEU A 265 8.46 -0.35 5.67
N LEU A 266 7.73 -0.91 4.70
CA LEU A 266 6.28 -1.01 4.77
C LEU A 266 5.79 -2.09 5.75
N GLY A 267 6.61 -3.06 6.11
CA GLY A 267 6.24 -4.20 6.95
C GLY A 267 5.18 -5.07 6.27
N HIS A 268 5.40 -5.39 5.00
CA HIS A 268 4.58 -6.34 4.26
C HIS A 268 5.10 -7.76 4.48
N SER A 269 4.26 -8.64 5.03
CA SER A 269 4.60 -10.05 5.23
C SER A 269 4.65 -10.84 3.91
N ASP A 270 3.98 -10.36 2.87
CA ASP A 270 3.90 -10.96 1.54
C ASP A 270 4.41 -9.97 0.49
N ILE A 271 5.44 -10.36 -0.26
CA ILE A 271 6.06 -9.54 -1.30
C ILE A 271 5.06 -9.13 -2.39
N ARG A 272 4.06 -9.97 -2.67
CA ARG A 272 2.99 -9.66 -3.63
C ARG A 272 2.26 -8.36 -3.30
N THR A 273 2.20 -8.00 -2.03
CA THR A 273 1.60 -6.73 -1.59
C THR A 273 2.47 -5.53 -1.97
N THR A 274 3.78 -5.73 -2.18
CA THR A 274 4.71 -4.69 -2.59
C THR A 274 4.89 -4.68 -4.12
N GLN A 275 4.76 -5.83 -4.77
CA GLN A 275 4.84 -5.95 -6.23
C GLN A 275 3.79 -5.13 -6.99
N VAL A 276 2.69 -4.76 -6.33
CA VAL A 276 1.67 -3.88 -6.94
C VAL A 276 2.20 -2.48 -7.30
N TYR A 277 3.34 -2.08 -6.75
CA TYR A 277 4.01 -0.81 -7.07
C TYR A 277 4.99 -0.92 -8.24
N LEU A 278 5.22 -2.12 -8.76
CA LEU A 278 6.09 -2.37 -9.93
C LEU A 278 5.43 -2.04 -11.27
N HIS A 279 4.28 -1.37 -11.28
CA HIS A 279 3.69 -0.85 -12.52
C HIS A 279 4.52 0.35 -13.03
N LEU A 280 5.80 0.07 -13.33
CA LEU A 280 6.66 1.02 -14.01
C LEU A 280 6.12 1.19 -15.44
N THR A 281 6.00 2.43 -15.89
CA THR A 281 5.76 2.70 -17.30
C THR A 281 7.02 2.33 -18.08
N ILE A 282 6.88 2.09 -19.39
CA ILE A 282 8.06 1.84 -20.26
C ILE A 282 9.06 3.00 -20.18
N ASP A 283 8.57 4.21 -19.91
CA ASP A 283 9.42 5.40 -19.76
C ASP A 283 10.22 5.38 -18.45
N ASP A 284 9.63 4.86 -17.36
CA ASP A 284 10.35 4.65 -16.10
C ASP A 284 11.46 3.59 -16.29
N ILE A 285 11.15 2.51 -17.02
CA ILE A 285 12.13 1.46 -17.36
C ILE A 285 13.26 2.00 -18.23
N LYS A 286 12.95 2.77 -19.25
CA LYS A 286 13.96 3.39 -20.13
C LYS A 286 14.88 4.33 -19.35
N ARG A 287 14.30 5.19 -18.49
CA ARG A 287 15.09 6.09 -17.66
C ARG A 287 16.02 5.32 -16.71
N GLU A 288 15.51 4.30 -16.02
CA GLU A 288 16.33 3.47 -15.13
C GLU A 288 17.44 2.73 -15.90
N TYR A 289 17.12 2.24 -17.10
CA TYR A 289 18.09 1.62 -17.99
C TYR A 289 19.20 2.60 -18.37
N ASP A 290 18.81 3.80 -18.82
CA ASP A 290 19.77 4.85 -19.22
C ASP A 290 20.64 5.31 -18.05
N GLU A 291 20.06 5.49 -16.86
CA GLU A 291 20.80 5.92 -15.66
C GLU A 291 21.79 4.86 -15.16
N LYS A 292 21.41 3.57 -15.20
CA LYS A 292 22.22 2.49 -14.59
C LYS A 292 23.14 1.78 -15.56
N LEU A 293 22.81 1.73 -16.83
CA LEU A 293 23.54 0.97 -17.82
C LEU A 293 24.38 1.83 -18.78
N ARG A 294 24.03 3.10 -18.97
CA ARG A 294 24.86 4.02 -19.77
C ARG A 294 26.26 4.17 -19.19
N GLY A 295 26.38 4.31 -17.86
CA GLY A 295 27.67 4.39 -17.18
C GLY A 295 28.45 3.07 -17.14
N ALA A 296 27.77 1.91 -17.20
CA ALA A 296 28.42 0.61 -17.17
C ALA A 296 29.02 0.19 -18.52
N LEU A 297 28.57 0.80 -19.61
CA LEU A 297 29.08 0.50 -20.97
C LEU A 297 30.19 1.44 -21.43
N GLY A 298 30.72 2.29 -20.55
CA GLY A 298 31.90 3.12 -20.78
C GLY A 298 31.59 4.61 -20.89
N GLU A 299 32.15 5.40 -19.99
CA GLU A 299 32.14 6.89 -20.02
C GLU A 299 33.10 7.48 -21.05
N ASN A 300 33.85 6.64 -21.76
CA ASN A 300 34.80 7.11 -22.74
C ASN A 300 34.13 7.22 -24.13
N THR A 301 33.43 8.31 -24.35
CA THR A 301 32.96 8.67 -25.70
C THR A 301 33.78 9.83 -26.24
N LYS A 302 34.01 9.82 -27.55
CA LYS A 302 34.53 10.96 -28.34
C LYS A 302 33.47 11.39 -29.33
N THR A 303 33.53 12.63 -29.77
CA THR A 303 32.62 13.15 -30.79
C THR A 303 33.18 12.90 -32.19
N CYS A 304 32.38 12.36 -33.08
CA CYS A 304 32.77 12.20 -34.48
C CYS A 304 32.86 13.56 -35.17
N ASN A 305 34.02 13.89 -35.73
CA ASN A 305 34.29 15.16 -36.41
C ASN A 305 33.45 15.37 -37.66
N LYS A 306 32.84 14.32 -38.25
CA LYS A 306 32.04 14.39 -39.47
C LYS A 306 30.55 14.52 -39.21
N CYS A 307 29.99 13.81 -38.23
CA CYS A 307 28.55 13.80 -37.98
C CYS A 307 28.14 14.28 -36.57
N ASN A 308 29.08 14.75 -35.75
CA ASN A 308 28.91 15.27 -34.39
C ASN A 308 28.16 14.34 -33.41
N ARG A 309 28.12 13.02 -33.66
CA ARG A 309 27.54 12.05 -32.74
C ARG A 309 28.60 11.52 -31.80
N GLU A 310 28.17 11.23 -30.57
CA GLU A 310 29.01 10.54 -29.58
C GLU A 310 29.22 9.09 -30.01
N ILE A 311 30.48 8.65 -29.94
CA ILE A 311 30.94 7.32 -30.33
C ILE A 311 31.95 6.82 -29.29
N PRO A 312 32.17 5.50 -29.15
CA PRO A 312 33.21 4.97 -28.27
C PRO A 312 34.57 5.56 -28.54
N VAL A 313 35.35 5.85 -27.49
CA VAL A 313 36.69 6.48 -27.66
C VAL A 313 37.66 5.62 -28.44
N ASP A 314 37.51 4.30 -28.35
CA ASP A 314 38.33 3.28 -29.06
C ASP A 314 37.84 2.95 -30.46
N ALA A 315 36.74 3.58 -30.91
CA ALA A 315 36.24 3.35 -32.27
C ALA A 315 37.23 3.86 -33.34
N LEU A 316 37.61 3.02 -34.24
CA LEU A 316 38.47 3.34 -35.41
C LEU A 316 37.67 3.98 -36.57
N TYR A 317 36.37 3.67 -36.60
CA TYR A 317 35.44 4.23 -37.59
C TYR A 317 34.15 4.66 -36.90
N CYS A 318 33.52 5.72 -37.37
CA CYS A 318 32.23 6.15 -36.85
C CYS A 318 31.14 5.14 -37.26
N PRO A 319 30.43 4.52 -36.32
CA PRO A 319 29.39 3.53 -36.63
C PRO A 319 28.15 4.14 -37.30
N TYR A 320 28.02 5.48 -37.28
CA TYR A 320 26.85 6.18 -37.83
C TYR A 320 27.11 6.73 -39.25
N CYS A 321 28.32 7.18 -39.55
CA CYS A 321 28.61 7.83 -40.84
C CYS A 321 29.79 7.20 -41.59
N GLY A 322 30.42 6.17 -41.04
CA GLY A 322 31.55 5.45 -41.67
C GLY A 322 32.86 6.24 -41.75
N ALA A 323 32.95 7.43 -41.13
CA ALA A 323 34.20 8.20 -41.18
C ALA A 323 35.31 7.49 -40.41
N SER A 324 36.53 7.43 -40.94
CA SER A 324 37.72 7.01 -40.21
C SER A 324 38.03 8.02 -39.12
N LEU A 325 38.39 7.50 -37.93
CA LEU A 325 38.66 8.27 -36.71
C LEU A 325 40.14 8.13 -36.28
N GLU A 326 40.97 7.51 -37.13
CA GLU A 326 42.40 7.48 -36.90
C GLU A 326 42.97 8.90 -36.98
N GLU A 327 43.63 9.34 -35.90
CA GLU A 327 44.42 10.55 -35.90
C GLU A 327 45.60 10.33 -36.85
N THR A 328 45.64 11.03 -37.96
CA THR A 328 46.83 11.14 -38.77
C THR A 328 47.90 11.88 -37.98
N HIS A 329 48.76 11.16 -37.29
CA HIS A 329 50.07 11.67 -36.87
C HIS A 329 50.92 11.90 -38.13
N LEU A 330 50.75 13.03 -38.75
CA LEU A 330 51.74 13.54 -39.67
C LEU A 330 52.84 14.20 -38.85
N GLU A 331 53.90 13.43 -38.62
CA GLU A 331 55.18 13.94 -38.19
C GLU A 331 55.64 15.05 -39.12
N LYS A 332 55.73 16.25 -38.64
CA LYS A 332 56.60 17.27 -39.27
C LYS A 332 58.02 17.04 -38.76
N SER A 333 58.78 16.25 -39.49
CA SER A 333 60.20 16.29 -39.43
C SER A 333 60.65 17.52 -40.19
N GLU A 334 60.88 18.62 -39.51
CA GLU A 334 61.67 19.71 -40.04
C GLU A 334 63.14 19.37 -39.87
N VAL A 335 63.74 19.03 -40.98
CA VAL A 335 65.18 19.05 -41.19
C VAL A 335 65.59 20.53 -41.28
N SER A 336 66.39 20.98 -40.34
CA SER A 336 67.15 22.21 -40.49
C SER A 336 68.65 21.86 -40.68
N ALA A 337 69.17 22.23 -41.84
CA ALA A 337 70.59 22.28 -42.14
C ALA A 337 71.26 23.45 -41.42
#